data_54482df2705a2453783367398b1e0b03
#
_entry.id   54482df2705a2453783367398b1e0b03
#
_cell.length_a   1.000
_cell.length_b   1.000
_cell.length_c   1.000
_cell.angle_alpha   90.00
_cell.angle_beta   90.00
_cell.angle_gamma   90.00
#
_symmetry.space_group_name_H-M   'P 1'
#
loop_
_entity.id
_entity.type
_entity.pdbx_description
1 polymer ?
#
loop_
_entity_poly.entity_id
_entity_poly.type
_entity_poly.pdbx_seq_one_letter_code
_entity_poly.pdbx_strand_id
1 'polypeptide(L)'
;MRKKLILSICFCLVSCSSSSAQEEIPDGDKTSYYRNPVIDYSLPDPTIIEGGDGYYYLYATEDIRNLPIHRSKDLINWEWVGTAFTDRTRPDFEPGGGLWAPDINKIGDTYVLYYSMSKWGGEWTCGIGCATADKLSGPFKDHGLMFRSNEINVQNSIDPVSYTHLRAHETR
;
A
#
# COMPACT_ATOMS: atom_id res chain seq x y z
N MET A 1 83.15 15.16 -9.96
CA MET A 1 82.23 15.36 -8.84
C MET A 1 80.86 15.75 -9.41
N ARG A 2 79.88 14.83 -9.49
CA ARG A 2 78.51 15.10 -9.97
C ARG A 2 77.56 15.16 -8.76
N LYS A 3 76.99 16.32 -8.45
CA LYS A 3 76.00 16.47 -7.42
C LYS A 3 74.64 16.01 -7.94
N LYS A 4 74.05 14.98 -7.27
CA LYS A 4 72.70 14.53 -7.50
C LYS A 4 71.71 15.46 -6.75
N LEU A 5 70.81 16.07 -7.49
CA LEU A 5 69.70 16.84 -6.96
C LEU A 5 68.53 15.88 -6.69
N ILE A 6 68.16 15.71 -5.42
CA ILE A 6 66.97 14.93 -5.03
C ILE A 6 65.81 15.90 -4.98
N LEU A 7 64.87 15.69 -5.91
CA LEU A 7 63.59 16.42 -5.95
C LEU A 7 62.57 15.67 -5.07
N SER A 8 62.23 16.23 -3.92
CA SER A 8 61.22 15.70 -3.03
C SER A 8 59.86 16.16 -3.52
N ILE A 9 59.06 15.23 -4.05
CA ILE A 9 57.70 15.51 -4.44
C ILE A 9 56.81 15.29 -3.20
N CYS A 10 56.30 16.36 -2.63
CA CYS A 10 55.33 16.34 -1.54
C CYS A 10 53.92 16.06 -2.12
N PHE A 11 53.40 14.87 -1.90
CA PHE A 11 52.07 14.48 -2.31
C PHE A 11 51.08 14.93 -1.21
N CYS A 12 50.43 16.06 -1.38
CA CYS A 12 49.33 16.46 -0.53
C CYS A 12 48.09 15.64 -0.88
N LEU A 13 47.78 14.63 -0.06
CA LEU A 13 46.50 13.96 -0.07
C LEU A 13 45.44 14.89 0.54
N VAL A 14 44.65 15.53 -0.31
CA VAL A 14 43.44 16.22 0.12
C VAL A 14 42.38 15.18 0.38
N SER A 15 42.21 14.80 1.64
CA SER A 15 41.07 13.99 2.09
C SER A 15 39.82 14.86 2.03
N CYS A 16 38.99 14.63 1.01
CA CYS A 16 37.67 15.21 0.93
C CYS A 16 36.75 14.38 1.84
N SER A 17 36.67 14.75 3.12
CA SER A 17 35.65 14.23 4.03
C SER A 17 34.36 14.94 3.70
N SER A 18 33.43 14.25 3.01
CA SER A 18 32.04 14.64 2.89
C SER A 18 31.38 14.47 4.27
N SER A 19 31.42 15.51 5.08
CA SER A 19 30.52 15.61 6.24
C SER A 19 29.12 15.86 5.72
N SER A 20 28.25 14.85 5.80
CA SER A 20 26.82 15.09 5.73
C SER A 20 26.46 15.96 6.94
N ALA A 21 26.19 17.22 6.70
CA ALA A 21 25.62 18.10 7.70
C ALA A 21 24.25 17.52 8.09
N GLN A 22 24.18 16.91 9.27
CA GLN A 22 22.91 16.68 9.92
C GLN A 22 22.42 18.05 10.38
N GLU A 23 21.36 18.56 9.78
CA GLU A 23 20.64 19.73 10.29
C GLU A 23 20.17 19.40 11.70
N GLU A 24 20.77 20.03 12.71
CA GLU A 24 20.27 20.00 14.09
C GLU A 24 18.93 20.76 14.11
N ILE A 25 17.84 20.05 14.43
CA ILE A 25 16.52 20.63 14.65
C ILE A 25 16.57 21.40 15.97
N PRO A 26 16.16 22.70 16.03
CA PRO A 26 16.18 23.47 17.26
C PRO A 26 15.27 22.82 18.31
N ASP A 27 15.81 22.61 19.52
CA ASP A 27 15.08 22.12 20.68
C ASP A 27 14.10 23.20 21.18
N GLY A 28 12.87 23.17 20.69
CA GLY A 28 11.83 24.16 21.07
C GLY A 28 10.45 23.91 20.48
N ASP A 29 10.32 23.14 19.43
CA ASP A 29 9.04 22.84 18.81
C ASP A 29 8.71 21.33 18.97
N LYS A 30 7.69 21.00 19.76
CA LYS A 30 7.20 19.62 19.94
C LYS A 30 6.39 19.14 18.74
N THR A 31 6.61 19.65 17.54
CA THR A 31 6.10 19.06 16.32
C THR A 31 6.84 17.74 16.08
N SER A 32 6.15 16.66 16.21
CA SER A 32 6.68 15.34 15.84
C SER A 32 6.86 15.30 14.32
N TYR A 33 8.10 15.40 13.87
CA TYR A 33 8.44 15.25 12.46
C TYR A 33 8.46 13.76 12.09
N TYR A 34 7.90 13.42 10.94
CA TYR A 34 8.04 12.10 10.33
C TYR A 34 8.72 12.21 8.97
N ARG A 35 9.28 11.11 8.49
CA ARG A 35 9.90 11.03 7.16
C ARG A 35 9.08 10.14 6.25
N ASN A 36 8.92 10.56 5.01
CA ASN A 36 8.37 9.71 3.95
C ASN A 36 9.51 8.90 3.28
N PRO A 37 9.21 7.65 2.82
CA PRO A 37 7.95 6.95 3.04
C PRO A 37 7.82 6.47 4.51
N VAL A 38 6.59 6.44 5.05
CA VAL A 38 6.30 5.86 6.37
C VAL A 38 6.31 4.33 6.37
N ILE A 39 6.21 3.72 5.18
CA ILE A 39 6.42 2.29 4.90
C ILE A 39 7.39 2.23 3.72
N ASP A 40 8.50 1.51 3.84
CA ASP A 40 9.62 1.49 2.89
C ASP A 40 9.59 0.30 1.91
N TYR A 41 8.48 -0.41 1.82
CA TYR A 41 8.24 -1.48 0.87
C TYR A 41 6.92 -1.29 0.12
N SER A 42 6.71 -2.08 -0.95
CA SER A 42 5.59 -1.90 -1.86
C SER A 42 4.25 -2.28 -1.20
N LEU A 43 3.34 -1.31 -1.16
CA LEU A 43 1.93 -1.45 -0.79
C LEU A 43 1.11 -0.55 -1.74
N PRO A 44 0.93 -0.95 -3.01
CA PRO A 44 0.22 -0.13 -4.00
C PRO A 44 -1.27 -0.03 -3.67
N ASP A 45 -1.91 1.01 -4.20
CA ASP A 45 -3.35 1.24 -4.15
C ASP A 45 -3.94 1.11 -2.72
N PRO A 46 -3.37 1.77 -1.72
CA PRO A 46 -3.77 1.56 -0.34
C PRO A 46 -5.14 2.18 -0.04
N THR A 47 -5.95 1.47 0.74
CA THR A 47 -7.14 2.00 1.41
C THR A 47 -6.94 1.97 2.92
N ILE A 48 -7.48 2.96 3.64
CA ILE A 48 -7.34 3.05 5.10
C ILE A 48 -8.71 3.28 5.72
N ILE A 49 -8.98 2.57 6.83
CA ILE A 49 -10.17 2.75 7.64
C ILE A 49 -9.79 2.93 9.11
N GLU A 50 -10.47 3.82 9.82
CA GLU A 50 -10.35 3.92 11.28
C GLU A 50 -11.14 2.80 11.95
N GLY A 51 -10.48 2.05 12.83
CA GLY A 51 -11.07 1.02 13.64
C GLY A 51 -11.64 1.57 14.95
N GLY A 52 -12.68 0.92 15.48
CA GLY A 52 -13.26 1.27 16.77
C GLY A 52 -12.36 0.89 17.97
N ASP A 53 -11.20 0.29 17.73
CA ASP A 53 -10.20 -0.15 18.72
C ASP A 53 -9.02 0.84 18.89
N GLY A 54 -9.10 2.01 18.26
CA GLY A 54 -8.07 3.05 18.29
C GLY A 54 -6.90 2.81 17.33
N TYR A 55 -7.08 1.94 16.34
CA TYR A 55 -6.14 1.73 15.24
C TYR A 55 -6.74 2.15 13.91
N TYR A 56 -5.88 2.59 13.01
CA TYR A 56 -6.13 2.68 11.58
C TYR A 56 -5.66 1.38 10.93
N TYR A 57 -6.42 0.87 9.98
CA TYR A 57 -6.10 -0.36 9.23
C TYR A 57 -5.90 -0.01 7.76
N LEU A 58 -4.78 -0.46 7.21
CA LEU A 58 -4.40 -0.28 5.82
C LEU A 58 -4.45 -1.62 5.11
N TYR A 59 -5.08 -1.63 3.93
CA TYR A 59 -5.07 -2.73 2.98
C TYR A 59 -4.46 -2.24 1.69
N ALA A 60 -3.81 -3.13 0.92
CA ALA A 60 -3.17 -2.75 -0.34
C ALA A 60 -3.24 -3.88 -1.37
N THR A 61 -2.98 -3.53 -2.62
CA THR A 61 -2.77 -4.48 -3.71
C THR A 61 -1.71 -5.52 -3.32
N GLU A 62 -1.88 -6.74 -3.79
CA GLU A 62 -1.05 -7.87 -3.38
C GLU A 62 0.32 -7.95 -4.05
N ASP A 63 1.21 -7.05 -3.76
CA ASP A 63 2.64 -7.37 -3.86
C ASP A 63 3.05 -8.35 -2.75
N ILE A 64 2.31 -8.31 -1.63
CA ILE A 64 2.28 -9.37 -0.63
C ILE A 64 0.97 -10.14 -0.82
N ARG A 65 1.09 -11.44 -1.17
CA ARG A 65 -0.04 -12.29 -1.56
C ARG A 65 -1.20 -12.26 -0.55
N ASN A 66 -2.44 -12.31 -1.07
CA ASN A 66 -3.72 -12.39 -0.34
C ASN A 66 -4.19 -11.08 0.33
N LEU A 67 -3.82 -9.92 -0.21
CA LEU A 67 -4.13 -8.57 0.30
C LEU A 67 -3.57 -8.32 1.72
N PRO A 68 -2.42 -7.67 1.83
CA PRO A 68 -1.78 -7.37 3.11
C PRO A 68 -2.63 -6.44 3.96
N ILE A 69 -2.57 -6.66 5.28
CA ILE A 69 -3.20 -5.80 6.29
C ILE A 69 -2.12 -5.30 7.23
N HIS A 70 -2.07 -3.99 7.40
CA HIS A 70 -1.26 -3.31 8.41
C HIS A 70 -2.15 -2.49 9.31
N ARG A 71 -1.67 -2.12 10.50
CA ARG A 71 -2.38 -1.20 11.37
C ARG A 71 -1.42 -0.20 12.00
N SER A 72 -1.94 0.96 12.38
CA SER A 72 -1.20 2.02 13.04
C SER A 72 -2.10 2.78 14.01
N LYS A 73 -1.51 3.36 15.07
CA LYS A 73 -2.21 4.30 15.95
C LYS A 73 -2.06 5.75 15.54
N ASP A 74 -1.08 6.06 14.72
CA ASP A 74 -0.63 7.42 14.41
C ASP A 74 -0.45 7.70 12.92
N LEU A 75 -0.74 6.72 12.04
CA LEU A 75 -0.55 6.76 10.58
C LEU A 75 0.93 6.87 10.15
N ILE A 76 1.85 6.77 11.08
CA ILE A 76 3.30 6.87 10.87
C ILE A 76 3.96 5.51 11.12
N ASN A 77 3.66 4.92 12.27
CA ASN A 77 4.24 3.65 12.69
C ASN A 77 3.26 2.51 12.38
N TRP A 78 3.57 1.74 11.35
CA TRP A 78 2.73 0.65 10.86
C TRP A 78 3.26 -0.71 11.28
N GLU A 79 2.38 -1.56 11.78
CA GLU A 79 2.68 -2.94 12.15
C GLU A 79 1.91 -3.93 11.28
N TRP A 80 2.56 -5.02 10.91
CA TRP A 80 1.96 -6.12 10.17
C TRP A 80 0.88 -6.82 11.01
N VAL A 81 -0.30 -7.05 10.42
CA VAL A 81 -1.42 -7.78 11.04
C VAL A 81 -1.57 -9.16 10.42
N GLY A 82 -1.52 -9.25 9.10
CA GLY A 82 -1.77 -10.46 8.34
C GLY A 82 -2.26 -10.15 6.94
N THR A 83 -3.12 -11.01 6.40
CA THR A 83 -3.74 -10.86 5.08
C THR A 83 -5.25 -11.03 5.16
N ALA A 84 -5.98 -10.40 4.25
CA ALA A 84 -7.45 -10.50 4.19
C ALA A 84 -7.90 -11.95 3.90
N PHE A 85 -7.15 -12.66 3.06
CA PHE A 85 -7.40 -14.04 2.69
C PHE A 85 -6.22 -14.94 3.04
N THR A 86 -6.42 -16.23 2.90
CA THR A 86 -5.39 -17.27 2.89
C THR A 86 -5.39 -17.96 1.54
N ASP A 87 -4.40 -18.79 1.23
CA ASP A 87 -4.39 -19.57 -0.01
C ASP A 87 -5.60 -20.52 -0.16
N ARG A 88 -6.29 -20.82 0.96
CA ARG A 88 -7.49 -21.66 0.97
C ARG A 88 -8.79 -20.86 0.81
N THR A 89 -8.78 -19.59 1.16
CA THR A 89 -9.96 -18.72 1.15
C THR A 89 -9.86 -17.62 0.10
N ARG A 90 -8.76 -17.61 -0.65
CA ARG A 90 -8.50 -16.65 -1.72
C ARG A 90 -9.57 -16.75 -2.81
N PRO A 91 -10.12 -15.62 -3.29
CA PRO A 91 -10.95 -15.58 -4.49
C PRO A 91 -10.23 -16.20 -5.70
N ASP A 92 -10.99 -16.84 -6.59
CA ASP A 92 -10.44 -17.54 -7.77
C ASP A 92 -11.23 -17.33 -9.07
N PHE A 93 -12.12 -16.32 -9.10
CA PHE A 93 -12.98 -16.09 -10.28
C PHE A 93 -12.21 -15.66 -11.54
N GLU A 94 -10.96 -15.20 -11.41
CA GLU A 94 -10.04 -14.99 -12.53
C GLU A 94 -8.78 -15.85 -12.35
N PRO A 95 -8.69 -17.01 -13.01
CA PRO A 95 -7.57 -17.92 -12.85
C PRO A 95 -6.22 -17.27 -13.14
N GLY A 96 -5.30 -17.32 -12.17
CA GLY A 96 -4.00 -16.64 -12.22
C GLY A 96 -4.05 -15.14 -12.01
N GLY A 97 -5.21 -14.59 -11.64
CA GLY A 97 -5.39 -13.19 -11.30
C GLY A 97 -4.79 -12.81 -9.96
N GLY A 98 -4.34 -11.56 -9.87
CA GLY A 98 -3.98 -10.88 -8.65
C GLY A 98 -5.17 -10.20 -7.99
N LEU A 99 -5.09 -9.95 -6.69
CA LEU A 99 -6.06 -9.15 -5.94
C LEU A 99 -5.52 -7.72 -5.86
N TRP A 100 -6.27 -6.76 -6.43
CA TRP A 100 -5.82 -5.39 -6.60
C TRP A 100 -6.77 -4.38 -6.00
N ALA A 101 -6.25 -3.21 -5.69
CA ALA A 101 -6.96 -2.00 -5.27
C ALA A 101 -8.15 -2.30 -4.34
N PRO A 102 -7.90 -2.75 -3.11
CA PRO A 102 -8.96 -3.00 -2.14
C PRO A 102 -9.64 -1.69 -1.73
N ASP A 103 -10.93 -1.76 -1.40
CA ASP A 103 -11.69 -0.67 -0.78
C ASP A 103 -12.44 -1.21 0.44
N ILE A 104 -12.01 -0.80 1.64
CA ILE A 104 -12.56 -1.26 2.91
C ILE A 104 -13.56 -0.25 3.48
N ASN A 105 -14.74 -0.72 3.86
CA ASN A 105 -15.80 0.10 4.42
C ASN A 105 -16.48 -0.58 5.60
N LYS A 106 -17.16 0.21 6.42
CA LYS A 106 -18.06 -0.29 7.45
C LYS A 106 -19.50 -0.02 7.06
N ILE A 107 -20.30 -1.07 6.90
CA ILE A 107 -21.72 -0.99 6.58
C ILE A 107 -22.51 -1.65 7.71
N GLY A 108 -23.22 -0.82 8.50
CA GLY A 108 -23.79 -1.29 9.74
C GLY A 108 -22.72 -1.77 10.71
N ASP A 109 -22.81 -3.02 11.16
CA ASP A 109 -21.83 -3.63 12.07
C ASP A 109 -20.81 -4.52 11.36
N THR A 110 -20.84 -4.58 10.02
CA THR A 110 -20.01 -5.46 9.21
C THR A 110 -18.96 -4.65 8.44
N TYR A 111 -17.74 -5.13 8.40
CA TYR A 111 -16.70 -4.62 7.51
C TYR A 111 -16.84 -5.29 6.14
N VAL A 112 -16.89 -4.48 5.09
CA VAL A 112 -17.04 -4.90 3.70
C VAL A 112 -15.80 -4.49 2.95
N LEU A 113 -15.13 -5.47 2.34
CA LEU A 113 -13.95 -5.31 1.52
C LEU A 113 -14.33 -5.58 0.06
N TYR A 114 -14.31 -4.55 -0.76
CA TYR A 114 -14.35 -4.71 -2.21
C TYR A 114 -12.93 -4.86 -2.73
N TYR A 115 -12.75 -5.62 -3.79
CA TYR A 115 -11.44 -5.85 -4.40
C TYR A 115 -11.59 -6.10 -5.90
N SER A 116 -10.59 -5.74 -6.66
CA SER A 116 -10.46 -6.16 -8.05
C SER A 116 -9.75 -7.50 -8.12
N MET A 117 -10.13 -8.34 -9.08
CA MET A 117 -9.32 -9.50 -9.45
C MET A 117 -9.07 -9.46 -10.95
N SER A 118 -7.78 -9.42 -11.32
CA SER A 118 -7.35 -9.26 -12.70
C SER A 118 -5.95 -9.84 -12.91
N LYS A 119 -5.54 -9.86 -14.17
CA LYS A 119 -4.16 -10.10 -14.63
C LYS A 119 -3.79 -9.05 -15.67
N TRP A 120 -2.51 -8.81 -15.84
CA TRP A 120 -2.03 -7.90 -16.88
C TRP A 120 -2.50 -8.34 -18.27
N GLY A 121 -3.13 -7.42 -19.01
CA GLY A 121 -3.75 -7.70 -20.30
C GLY A 121 -5.14 -8.34 -20.21
N GLY A 122 -5.73 -8.38 -19.00
CA GLY A 122 -7.06 -8.95 -18.77
C GLY A 122 -8.20 -7.95 -18.74
N GLU A 123 -8.15 -6.88 -19.52
CA GLU A 123 -9.09 -5.75 -19.48
C GLU A 123 -10.57 -6.13 -19.62
N TRP A 124 -10.83 -7.26 -20.29
CA TRP A 124 -12.19 -7.76 -20.48
C TRP A 124 -12.57 -8.90 -19.53
N THR A 125 -11.61 -9.48 -18.81
CA THR A 125 -11.87 -10.59 -17.88
C THR A 125 -11.75 -10.21 -16.41
N CYS A 126 -11.23 -9.02 -16.12
CA CYS A 126 -11.21 -8.49 -14.77
C CYS A 126 -12.62 -8.28 -14.20
N GLY A 127 -12.71 -8.23 -12.89
CA GLY A 127 -13.98 -8.02 -12.22
C GLY A 127 -13.79 -7.56 -10.78
N ILE A 128 -14.88 -7.16 -10.19
CA ILE A 128 -14.97 -6.75 -8.79
C ILE A 128 -15.60 -7.86 -7.96
N GLY A 129 -14.95 -8.19 -6.86
CA GLY A 129 -15.45 -9.09 -5.83
C GLY A 129 -15.73 -8.37 -4.52
N CYS A 130 -16.39 -9.08 -3.61
CA CYS A 130 -16.77 -8.58 -2.30
C CYS A 130 -16.51 -9.63 -1.22
N ALA A 131 -15.99 -9.20 -0.09
CA ALA A 131 -15.82 -10.02 1.10
C ALA A 131 -16.26 -9.27 2.36
N THR A 132 -16.58 -10.00 3.42
CA THR A 132 -17.04 -9.43 4.69
C THR A 132 -16.29 -10.02 5.88
N ALA A 133 -16.15 -9.22 6.95
CA ALA A 133 -15.60 -9.64 8.22
C ALA A 133 -16.25 -8.91 9.39
N ASP A 134 -16.20 -9.52 10.59
CA ASP A 134 -16.63 -8.90 11.84
C ASP A 134 -15.49 -8.04 12.46
N LYS A 135 -14.26 -8.22 11.98
CA LYS A 135 -13.06 -7.51 12.46
C LYS A 135 -12.20 -7.06 11.30
N LEU A 136 -11.56 -5.90 11.45
CA LEU A 136 -10.62 -5.36 10.46
C LEU A 136 -9.36 -6.23 10.27
N SER A 137 -8.99 -7.03 11.25
CA SER A 137 -7.91 -8.02 11.12
C SER A 137 -8.32 -9.30 10.37
N GLY A 138 -9.59 -9.41 9.94
CA GLY A 138 -10.14 -10.63 9.35
C GLY A 138 -10.47 -11.73 10.37
N PRO A 139 -10.64 -12.98 9.94
CA PRO A 139 -10.61 -13.43 8.53
C PRO A 139 -11.78 -12.87 7.72
N PHE A 140 -11.53 -12.55 6.44
CA PHE A 140 -12.59 -12.16 5.53
C PHE A 140 -13.22 -13.38 4.86
N LYS A 141 -14.57 -13.37 4.81
CA LYS A 141 -15.35 -14.34 4.06
C LYS A 141 -15.62 -13.79 2.68
N ASP A 142 -15.07 -14.44 1.67
CA ASP A 142 -15.34 -14.11 0.27
C ASP A 142 -16.80 -14.44 -0.12
N HIS A 143 -17.43 -13.52 -0.83
CA HIS A 143 -18.76 -13.67 -1.45
C HIS A 143 -18.65 -13.83 -2.98
N GLY A 144 -17.43 -13.81 -3.51
CA GLY A 144 -17.15 -14.01 -4.92
C GLY A 144 -17.35 -12.77 -5.78
N LEU A 145 -17.48 -13.03 -7.06
CA LEU A 145 -17.63 -12.02 -8.11
C LEU A 145 -18.97 -11.28 -7.99
N MET A 146 -18.93 -9.96 -8.03
CA MET A 146 -20.12 -9.10 -8.17
C MET A 146 -20.49 -8.90 -9.64
N PHE A 147 -19.50 -8.52 -10.45
CA PHE A 147 -19.64 -8.34 -11.90
C PHE A 147 -18.27 -8.40 -12.57
N ARG A 148 -18.28 -8.64 -13.87
CA ARG A 148 -17.10 -8.77 -14.72
C ARG A 148 -17.19 -7.80 -15.89
N SER A 149 -16.05 -7.30 -16.38
CA SER A 149 -15.95 -6.34 -17.48
C SER A 149 -16.74 -6.74 -18.72
N ASN A 150 -16.58 -7.98 -19.19
CA ASN A 150 -17.27 -8.48 -20.37
C ASN A 150 -18.78 -8.69 -20.18
N GLU A 151 -19.24 -8.89 -18.93
CA GLU A 151 -20.67 -9.07 -18.63
C GLU A 151 -21.44 -7.74 -18.66
N ILE A 152 -20.77 -6.64 -18.27
CA ILE A 152 -21.37 -5.31 -18.24
C ILE A 152 -20.96 -4.43 -19.41
N ASN A 153 -20.12 -4.97 -20.33
CA ASN A 153 -19.58 -4.26 -21.49
C ASN A 153 -18.80 -2.97 -21.13
N VAL A 154 -18.07 -3.02 -20.02
CA VAL A 154 -17.16 -1.96 -19.56
C VAL A 154 -15.77 -2.53 -19.38
N GLN A 155 -14.82 -2.08 -20.20
CA GLN A 155 -13.42 -2.50 -20.11
C GLN A 155 -12.78 -1.99 -18.82
N ASN A 156 -11.86 -2.77 -18.25
CA ASN A 156 -11.14 -2.41 -17.02
C ASN A 156 -12.05 -2.10 -15.82
N SER A 157 -13.01 -2.98 -15.52
CA SER A 157 -13.77 -2.90 -14.29
C SER A 157 -12.89 -3.33 -13.12
N ILE A 158 -12.07 -2.39 -12.63
CA ILE A 158 -11.14 -2.51 -11.51
C ILE A 158 -11.27 -1.29 -10.61
N ASP A 159 -10.52 -1.25 -9.51
CA ASP A 159 -10.38 -0.12 -8.59
C ASP A 159 -11.74 0.31 -7.99
N PRO A 160 -12.42 -0.59 -7.24
CA PRO A 160 -13.70 -0.27 -6.63
C PRO A 160 -13.55 0.87 -5.62
N VAL A 161 -14.51 1.78 -5.62
CA VAL A 161 -14.63 2.84 -4.63
C VAL A 161 -16.07 2.90 -4.13
N SER A 162 -16.27 2.72 -2.82
CA SER A 162 -17.57 2.92 -2.18
C SER A 162 -17.85 4.40 -2.02
N TYR A 163 -18.99 4.85 -2.53
CA TYR A 163 -19.38 6.23 -2.47
C TYR A 163 -20.74 6.41 -1.81
N THR A 164 -20.80 7.20 -0.75
CA THR A 164 -22.01 7.37 0.06
C THR A 164 -22.91 8.54 -0.36
N HIS A 165 -22.45 9.42 -1.27
CA HIS A 165 -23.23 10.54 -1.74
C HIS A 165 -24.06 10.13 -2.97
N LEU A 166 -25.38 10.34 -2.92
CA LEU A 166 -26.31 9.99 -4.00
C LEU A 166 -26.12 10.80 -5.30
N ARG A 167 -25.20 11.74 -5.33
CA ARG A 167 -24.82 12.53 -6.51
C ARG A 167 -23.30 12.61 -6.61
N ALA A 168 -22.69 11.58 -7.17
CA ALA A 168 -21.33 11.69 -7.68
C ALA A 168 -21.37 12.65 -8.89
N HIS A 169 -20.63 13.76 -8.80
CA HIS A 169 -20.35 14.57 -9.98
C HIS A 169 -19.17 13.91 -10.70
N GLU A 170 -19.48 12.94 -11.54
CA GLU A 170 -18.50 12.43 -12.48
C GLU A 170 -18.19 13.56 -13.46
N THR A 171 -16.96 14.07 -13.41
CA THR A 171 -16.42 14.93 -14.47
C THR A 171 -16.21 14.06 -15.71
N ARG A 172 -17.02 14.28 -16.73
CA ARG A 172 -16.82 13.71 -18.07
C ARG A 172 -15.67 14.41 -18.77
#